data_59c7f9fd40558755cd60251ae50442bc
#
_entry.id   59c7f9fd40558755cd60251ae50442bc
#
_cell.length_a   1.000
_cell.length_b   1.000
_cell.length_c   1.000
_cell.angle_alpha   90.00
_cell.angle_beta   90.00
_cell.angle_gamma   90.00
#
_symmetry.space_group_name_H-M   'P 1'
#
loop_
_entity.id
_entity.type
_entity.pdbx_description
1 polymer ?
#
loop_
_entity_poly.entity_id
_entity_poly.type
_entity_poly.pdbx_seq_one_letter_code
_entity_poly.pdbx_strand_id
1 'polypeptide(L)'
;NNEGLSWRTRVRYNVTKVRTQPDDKSGSQKNSAKESPAVTWRVGMHPYRASQPVPVIDFPLAAPELRNLELERLNLRGVREVEATVSSRGRILLQFIVDPRFSIEEVAKDIEQQASDAWGLLAKRKISLFFTPQSTSNGKPKRRRPGSAHSPYRRVPEGDQLLGAGLRSVTEEVTFGSRRFSYQVSAGGFWQIHRAAPSTMVGTMLTMLRPQEGECALDLYAGAGLFTAALADAVGATGTVVSIEGSPVTHKDARSNFAPDGCSRTENSANTRIEVIRGDVARHLVDLKTALEFGEIPAIDAVVLDPSREGANRTTLERLDALDPKRILYVACDPASLGRDTGILRELGWDMVQLRAFDMYPNTHHVESVALFERAPAKPRPRRRRTT
;
A
#
# COMPACT_ATOMS: atom_id res chain seq x y z
N ASN A 1 -0.90 24.98 5.08
CA ASN A 1 -2.09 24.12 5.39
C ASN A 1 -2.98 24.10 4.16
N ASN A 2 -2.93 23.00 3.39
CA ASN A 2 -3.76 22.84 2.18
C ASN A 2 -5.18 22.33 2.52
N GLU A 3 -5.75 22.69 3.67
CA GLU A 3 -7.11 22.28 4.09
C GLU A 3 -7.42 20.78 3.89
N GLY A 4 -6.42 19.92 4.01
CA GLY A 4 -6.54 18.49 3.76
C GLY A 4 -6.62 18.10 2.26
N LEU A 5 -6.12 18.95 1.37
CA LEU A 5 -6.05 18.70 -0.08
C LEU A 5 -4.63 18.33 -0.53
N SER A 6 -4.52 17.84 -1.77
CA SER A 6 -3.22 17.65 -2.46
C SER A 6 -2.22 16.70 -1.76
N TRP A 7 -2.71 15.80 -0.92
CA TRP A 7 -1.85 14.88 -0.14
C TRP A 7 -1.65 13.52 -0.80
N ARG A 8 -2.56 13.13 -1.71
CA ARG A 8 -2.65 11.76 -2.21
C ARG A 8 -1.71 11.53 -3.37
N THR A 9 -0.72 10.68 -3.18
CA THR A 9 0.33 10.37 -4.16
C THR A 9 -0.02 9.23 -5.12
N ARG A 10 -1.10 8.48 -4.84
CA ARG A 10 -1.59 7.40 -5.71
C ARG A 10 -3.10 7.48 -5.84
N VAL A 11 -3.58 7.52 -7.08
CA VAL A 11 -5.01 7.58 -7.40
C VAL A 11 -5.34 6.52 -8.43
N ARG A 12 -6.42 5.78 -8.19
CA ARG A 12 -6.99 4.85 -9.16
C ARG A 12 -8.28 5.42 -9.69
N TYR A 13 -8.31 5.63 -10.99
CA TYR A 13 -9.48 6.07 -11.74
C TYR A 13 -10.10 4.89 -12.48
N ASN A 14 -11.43 4.86 -12.54
CA ASN A 14 -12.16 4.05 -13.49
C ASN A 14 -12.28 4.81 -14.81
N VAL A 15 -12.57 4.11 -15.90
CA VAL A 15 -12.87 4.75 -17.18
C VAL A 15 -14.35 4.65 -17.46
N THR A 16 -14.97 5.76 -17.84
CA THR A 16 -16.39 5.87 -18.14
C THR A 16 -16.64 6.52 -19.50
N LYS A 17 -17.78 6.20 -20.10
CA LYS A 17 -18.23 6.79 -21.37
C LYS A 17 -18.87 8.15 -21.12
N VAL A 18 -18.43 9.15 -21.89
CA VAL A 18 -19.02 10.46 -21.93
C VAL A 18 -19.60 10.69 -23.33
N ARG A 19 -20.87 11.05 -23.40
CA ARG A 19 -21.50 11.49 -24.65
C ARG A 19 -21.41 13.00 -24.70
N THR A 20 -20.71 13.55 -25.69
CA THR A 20 -20.71 14.98 -25.98
C THR A 20 -21.99 15.28 -26.74
N GLN A 21 -22.84 16.13 -26.17
CA GLN A 21 -23.91 16.73 -26.94
C GLN A 21 -23.29 17.69 -27.96
N PRO A 22 -23.76 17.75 -29.22
CA PRO A 22 -23.34 18.80 -30.13
C PRO A 22 -23.61 20.17 -29.47
N ASP A 23 -22.61 21.07 -29.50
CA ASP A 23 -22.78 22.43 -29.00
C ASP A 23 -23.93 23.11 -29.72
N ASP A 24 -24.97 23.46 -28.99
CA ASP A 24 -26.17 24.20 -29.45
C ASP A 24 -25.86 25.70 -29.64
N LYS A 25 -24.68 26.02 -30.13
CA LYS A 25 -24.23 27.39 -30.44
C LYS A 25 -24.02 27.60 -31.93
N SER A 26 -25.10 27.56 -32.69
CA SER A 26 -25.26 28.40 -33.90
C SER A 26 -26.67 28.28 -34.38
N GLY A 27 -27.47 29.28 -34.08
CA GLY A 27 -28.72 29.50 -34.77
C GLY A 27 -28.44 29.82 -36.23
N SER A 28 -28.59 28.85 -37.11
CA SER A 28 -29.11 29.01 -38.49
C SER A 28 -28.89 27.71 -39.28
N GLN A 29 -29.98 27.35 -39.98
CA GLN A 29 -30.14 26.31 -41.01
C GLN A 29 -30.43 24.88 -40.53
N LYS A 30 -31.72 24.60 -40.59
CA LYS A 30 -32.32 23.27 -40.76
C LYS A 30 -31.80 22.65 -42.04
N ASN A 31 -30.96 21.65 -41.93
CA ASN A 31 -30.73 20.51 -42.83
C ASN A 31 -29.32 19.94 -42.61
N SER A 32 -29.11 19.12 -41.57
CA SER A 32 -28.01 18.18 -41.59
C SER A 32 -28.44 16.91 -40.82
N ALA A 33 -28.07 15.77 -41.38
CA ALA A 33 -28.28 14.47 -40.79
C ALA A 33 -27.88 14.51 -39.28
N LYS A 34 -28.72 13.92 -38.41
CA LYS A 34 -28.43 13.79 -36.97
C LYS A 34 -27.09 13.07 -36.82
N GLU A 35 -26.01 13.81 -36.65
CA GLU A 35 -24.75 13.24 -36.23
C GLU A 35 -24.95 12.56 -34.88
N SER A 36 -24.65 11.27 -34.83
CA SER A 36 -24.68 10.54 -33.57
C SER A 36 -23.70 11.18 -32.58
N PRO A 37 -24.10 11.41 -31.31
CA PRO A 37 -23.25 12.08 -30.33
C PRO A 37 -21.91 11.37 -30.24
N ALA A 38 -20.81 12.12 -30.34
CA ALA A 38 -19.48 11.56 -30.22
C ALA A 38 -19.30 10.95 -28.83
N VAL A 39 -18.83 9.72 -28.78
CA VAL A 39 -18.56 9.00 -27.53
C VAL A 39 -17.08 9.06 -27.23
N THR A 40 -16.72 9.62 -26.10
CA THR A 40 -15.35 9.65 -25.57
C THR A 40 -15.27 8.85 -24.27
N TRP A 41 -14.07 8.39 -23.96
CA TRP A 41 -13.79 7.62 -22.73
C TRP A 41 -12.90 8.45 -21.82
N ARG A 42 -13.34 8.73 -20.61
CA ARG A 42 -12.67 9.64 -19.67
C ARG A 42 -12.42 8.96 -18.32
N VAL A 43 -11.47 9.48 -17.58
CA VAL A 43 -11.29 9.10 -16.17
C VAL A 43 -12.55 9.44 -15.38
N GLY A 44 -12.88 8.57 -14.44
CA GLY A 44 -14.04 8.72 -13.57
C GLY A 44 -13.85 8.03 -12.24
N MET A 45 -14.73 8.31 -11.30
CA MET A 45 -14.76 7.68 -9.99
C MET A 45 -16.15 7.18 -9.64
N HIS A 46 -16.24 6.13 -8.83
CA HIS A 46 -17.49 5.66 -8.29
C HIS A 46 -17.95 6.57 -7.16
N PRO A 47 -19.15 7.18 -7.24
CA PRO A 47 -19.78 7.77 -6.07
C PRO A 47 -20.02 6.71 -4.99
N TYR A 48 -20.19 7.15 -3.75
CA TYR A 48 -20.44 6.25 -2.64
C TYR A 48 -21.63 5.32 -2.93
N ARG A 49 -21.41 4.01 -2.85
CA ARG A 49 -22.39 2.93 -3.13
C ARG A 49 -22.96 2.89 -4.58
N ALA A 50 -22.41 3.67 -5.51
CA ALA A 50 -22.82 3.60 -6.90
C ALA A 50 -22.02 2.55 -7.68
N SER A 51 -22.67 1.89 -8.64
CA SER A 51 -22.04 0.88 -9.51
C SER A 51 -21.43 1.48 -10.78
N GLN A 52 -21.83 2.70 -11.16
CA GLN A 52 -21.36 3.37 -12.37
C GLN A 52 -20.39 4.50 -11.99
N PRO A 53 -19.22 4.58 -12.61
CA PRO A 53 -18.32 5.70 -12.41
C PRO A 53 -18.86 6.96 -13.10
N VAL A 54 -18.70 8.10 -12.47
CA VAL A 54 -18.97 9.42 -13.06
C VAL A 54 -17.66 10.06 -13.52
N PRO A 55 -17.68 10.85 -14.62
CA PRO A 55 -16.51 11.57 -15.08
C PRO A 55 -15.96 12.49 -13.99
N VAL A 56 -14.63 12.57 -13.88
CA VAL A 56 -13.94 13.45 -12.94
C VAL A 56 -13.07 14.41 -13.75
N ILE A 57 -13.28 15.71 -13.57
CA ILE A 57 -12.49 16.78 -14.21
C ILE A 57 -11.29 17.14 -13.34
N ASP A 58 -11.47 17.15 -12.02
CA ASP A 58 -10.41 17.40 -11.05
C ASP A 58 -10.61 16.51 -9.82
N PHE A 59 -9.51 16.08 -9.22
CA PHE A 59 -9.52 15.34 -7.96
C PHE A 59 -8.66 16.08 -6.93
N PRO A 60 -9.25 16.99 -6.13
CA PRO A 60 -8.51 17.90 -5.26
C PRO A 60 -7.59 17.21 -4.24
N LEU A 61 -7.87 15.96 -3.86
CA LEU A 61 -7.02 15.20 -2.94
C LEU A 61 -5.73 14.72 -3.58
N ALA A 62 -5.68 14.57 -4.93
CA ALA A 62 -4.48 14.14 -5.63
C ALA A 62 -3.36 15.17 -5.53
N ALA A 63 -2.13 14.68 -5.45
CA ALA A 63 -0.94 15.51 -5.49
C ALA A 63 -0.94 16.40 -6.75
N PRO A 64 -0.41 17.64 -6.67
CA PRO A 64 -0.40 18.57 -7.79
C PRO A 64 0.21 17.99 -9.06
N GLU A 65 1.25 17.18 -8.93
CA GLU A 65 1.92 16.52 -10.05
C GLU A 65 0.99 15.58 -10.83
N LEU A 66 0.02 14.95 -10.15
CA LEU A 66 -0.98 14.09 -10.79
C LEU A 66 -2.14 14.89 -11.38
N ARG A 67 -2.55 15.97 -10.72
CA ARG A 67 -3.62 16.86 -11.22
C ARG A 67 -3.17 17.58 -12.50
N ASN A 68 -1.92 18.03 -12.54
CA ASN A 68 -1.36 18.74 -13.69
C ASN A 68 -1.18 17.86 -14.95
N LEU A 69 -1.41 16.53 -14.84
CA LEU A 69 -1.44 15.65 -16.01
C LEU A 69 -2.71 15.82 -16.84
N GLU A 70 -3.78 16.39 -16.25
CA GLU A 70 -5.05 16.58 -16.95
C GLU A 70 -5.53 15.30 -17.66
N LEU A 71 -5.48 14.14 -16.95
CA LEU A 71 -5.83 12.81 -17.49
C LEU A 71 -7.24 12.77 -18.09
N GLU A 72 -8.11 13.67 -17.67
CA GLU A 72 -9.47 13.82 -18.20
C GLU A 72 -9.49 14.28 -19.65
N ARG A 73 -8.39 14.78 -20.20
CA ARG A 73 -8.29 15.16 -21.63
C ARG A 73 -7.98 13.97 -22.55
N LEU A 74 -7.44 12.87 -22.01
CA LEU A 74 -7.13 11.69 -22.82
C LEU A 74 -8.42 10.91 -23.18
N ASN A 75 -8.48 10.40 -24.40
CA ASN A 75 -9.50 9.44 -24.79
C ASN A 75 -9.04 8.01 -24.47
N LEU A 76 -9.57 7.44 -23.40
CA LEU A 76 -9.13 6.17 -22.81
C LEU A 76 -9.92 4.96 -23.35
N ARG A 77 -10.22 4.95 -24.67
CA ARG A 77 -10.90 3.82 -25.31
C ARG A 77 -10.08 2.53 -25.11
N GLY A 78 -10.73 1.48 -24.64
CA GLY A 78 -10.08 0.19 -24.40
C GLY A 78 -9.42 0.07 -23.02
N VAL A 79 -9.35 1.15 -22.24
CA VAL A 79 -8.87 1.14 -20.85
C VAL A 79 -10.05 0.99 -19.89
N ARG A 80 -9.88 0.21 -18.83
CA ARG A 80 -10.86 0.07 -17.73
C ARG A 80 -10.54 0.92 -16.52
N GLU A 81 -9.26 0.91 -16.15
CA GLU A 81 -8.79 1.62 -14.97
C GLU A 81 -7.43 2.26 -15.29
N VAL A 82 -7.15 3.39 -14.67
CA VAL A 82 -5.84 4.05 -14.67
C VAL A 82 -5.38 4.21 -13.25
N GLU A 83 -4.22 3.67 -12.89
CA GLU A 83 -3.57 3.98 -11.63
C GLU A 83 -2.45 4.98 -11.88
N ALA A 84 -2.58 6.17 -11.30
CA ALA A 84 -1.60 7.23 -11.37
C ALA A 84 -0.85 7.32 -10.04
N THR A 85 0.48 7.25 -10.09
CA THR A 85 1.36 7.33 -8.92
C THR A 85 2.42 8.40 -9.15
N VAL A 86 2.66 9.26 -8.15
CA VAL A 86 3.83 10.12 -8.09
C VAL A 86 4.71 9.71 -6.92
N SER A 87 5.99 9.46 -7.17
CA SER A 87 6.95 9.10 -6.13
C SER A 87 7.44 10.33 -5.36
N SER A 88 8.06 10.08 -4.21
CA SER A 88 8.77 11.09 -3.40
C SER A 88 9.84 11.86 -4.20
N ARG A 89 10.37 11.29 -5.28
CA ARG A 89 11.31 11.92 -6.22
C ARG A 89 10.64 12.64 -7.40
N GLY A 90 9.31 12.75 -7.40
CA GLY A 90 8.54 13.42 -8.46
C GLY A 90 8.49 12.64 -9.78
N ARG A 91 8.83 11.35 -9.80
CA ARG A 91 8.57 10.48 -10.95
C ARG A 91 7.12 10.04 -10.95
N ILE A 92 6.51 10.02 -12.12
CA ILE A 92 5.13 9.63 -12.32
C ILE A 92 5.10 8.28 -13.04
N LEU A 93 4.28 7.38 -12.53
CA LEU A 93 3.99 6.10 -13.14
C LEU A 93 2.48 5.99 -13.37
N LEU A 94 2.10 5.80 -14.64
CA LEU A 94 0.73 5.59 -15.06
C LEU A 94 0.57 4.13 -15.51
N GLN A 95 -0.23 3.37 -14.76
CA GLN A 95 -0.61 2.03 -15.15
C GLN A 95 -2.00 2.04 -15.77
N PHE A 96 -2.11 1.58 -17.00
CA PHE A 96 -3.37 1.42 -17.73
C PHE A 96 -3.78 -0.04 -17.72
N ILE A 97 -4.94 -0.34 -17.16
CA ILE A 97 -5.52 -1.69 -17.14
C ILE A 97 -6.44 -1.80 -18.34
N VAL A 98 -5.98 -2.59 -19.34
CA VAL A 98 -6.66 -2.73 -20.63
C VAL A 98 -7.81 -3.72 -20.53
N ASP A 99 -8.95 -3.39 -21.12
CA ASP A 99 -10.10 -4.27 -21.26
C ASP A 99 -9.73 -5.45 -22.19
N PRO A 100 -9.96 -6.71 -21.78
CA PRO A 100 -9.56 -7.89 -22.57
C PRO A 100 -10.23 -8.00 -23.95
N ARG A 101 -11.21 -7.14 -24.25
CA ARG A 101 -11.82 -7.06 -25.58
C ARG A 101 -11.01 -6.25 -26.60
N PHE A 102 -9.94 -5.60 -26.17
CA PHE A 102 -9.08 -4.77 -27.01
C PHE A 102 -7.66 -5.30 -27.01
N SER A 103 -6.94 -5.11 -28.13
CA SER A 103 -5.51 -5.37 -28.20
C SER A 103 -4.76 -4.41 -27.29
N ILE A 104 -3.87 -4.94 -26.45
CA ILE A 104 -3.04 -4.13 -25.57
C ILE A 104 -2.07 -3.25 -26.36
N GLU A 105 -1.59 -3.75 -27.50
CA GLU A 105 -0.68 -3.07 -28.41
C GLU A 105 -1.36 -1.84 -29.06
N GLU A 106 -2.59 -2.02 -29.54
CA GLU A 106 -3.35 -0.92 -30.14
C GLU A 106 -3.69 0.16 -29.12
N VAL A 107 -4.15 -0.24 -27.93
CA VAL A 107 -4.45 0.69 -26.84
C VAL A 107 -3.19 1.43 -26.39
N ALA A 108 -2.07 0.71 -26.23
CA ALA A 108 -0.81 1.32 -25.82
C ALA A 108 -0.34 2.37 -26.85
N LYS A 109 -0.35 2.02 -28.14
CA LYS A 109 0.04 2.94 -29.22
C LYS A 109 -0.82 4.21 -29.23
N ASP A 110 -2.14 4.07 -29.11
CA ASP A 110 -3.06 5.22 -29.09
C ASP A 110 -2.82 6.14 -27.88
N ILE A 111 -2.69 5.55 -26.68
CA ILE A 111 -2.44 6.30 -25.46
C ILE A 111 -1.04 6.95 -25.46
N GLU A 112 -0.01 6.25 -25.92
CA GLU A 112 1.35 6.79 -26.01
C GLU A 112 1.42 7.98 -26.97
N GLN A 113 0.69 7.94 -28.08
CA GLN A 113 0.61 9.07 -29.03
C GLN A 113 -0.09 10.27 -28.35
N GLN A 114 -1.26 10.08 -27.75
CA GLN A 114 -1.98 11.15 -27.05
C GLN A 114 -1.15 11.74 -25.92
N ALA A 115 -0.46 10.90 -25.13
CA ALA A 115 0.39 11.33 -24.03
C ALA A 115 1.61 12.10 -24.51
N SER A 116 2.21 11.69 -25.66
CA SER A 116 3.32 12.41 -26.27
C SER A 116 2.91 13.82 -26.72
N ASP A 117 1.72 13.91 -27.33
CA ASP A 117 1.17 15.19 -27.80
C ASP A 117 0.80 16.10 -26.62
N ALA A 118 0.22 15.55 -25.54
CA ALA A 118 -0.20 16.31 -24.38
C ALA A 118 0.96 16.74 -23.48
N TRP A 119 1.96 15.87 -23.29
CA TRP A 119 3.01 16.08 -22.26
C TRP A 119 4.42 16.26 -22.82
N GLY A 120 4.60 16.28 -24.14
CA GLY A 120 5.87 16.45 -24.83
C GLY A 120 6.96 15.49 -24.31
N LEU A 121 7.48 14.58 -25.15
CA LEU A 121 8.49 13.59 -24.78
C LEU A 121 8.38 13.04 -23.35
N LEU A 122 7.13 12.84 -22.89
CA LEU A 122 6.78 12.38 -21.55
C LEU A 122 7.47 13.21 -20.44
N ALA A 123 7.31 14.51 -20.55
CA ALA A 123 7.87 15.49 -19.63
C ALA A 123 9.34 15.19 -19.26
N LYS A 124 10.19 15.09 -20.29
CA LYS A 124 11.63 14.79 -20.15
C LYS A 124 11.90 13.51 -19.37
N ARG A 125 11.12 12.44 -19.65
CA ARG A 125 11.25 11.09 -19.09
C ARG A 125 10.96 10.97 -17.59
N LYS A 126 10.24 11.92 -17.00
CA LYS A 126 9.75 11.79 -15.63
C LYS A 126 8.44 10.97 -15.53
N ILE A 127 7.74 10.78 -16.66
CA ILE A 127 6.49 10.02 -16.75
C ILE A 127 6.78 8.67 -17.41
N SER A 128 6.35 7.59 -16.79
CA SER A 128 6.40 6.23 -17.32
C SER A 128 4.99 5.73 -17.55
N LEU A 129 4.74 5.14 -18.72
CA LEU A 129 3.47 4.51 -19.07
C LEU A 129 3.64 2.99 -19.02
N PHE A 130 2.63 2.30 -18.51
CA PHE A 130 2.67 0.88 -18.31
C PHE A 130 1.28 0.28 -18.54
N PHE A 131 1.19 -0.73 -19.41
CA PHE A 131 -0.07 -1.35 -19.80
C PHE A 131 -0.13 -2.79 -19.31
N THR A 132 -1.25 -3.18 -18.73
CA THR A 132 -1.50 -4.54 -18.25
C THR A 132 -2.84 -5.02 -18.72
N PRO A 133 -2.98 -6.31 -19.09
CA PRO A 133 -4.29 -6.89 -19.31
C PRO A 133 -5.07 -6.94 -18.00
N GLN A 134 -6.39 -6.84 -18.09
CA GLN A 134 -7.23 -7.11 -16.92
C GLN A 134 -7.10 -8.59 -16.56
N SER A 135 -6.75 -8.89 -15.30
CA SER A 135 -6.74 -10.27 -14.80
C SER A 135 -8.13 -10.89 -14.92
N THR A 136 -8.27 -11.89 -15.80
CA THR A 136 -9.43 -12.76 -15.83
C THR A 136 -9.28 -13.81 -14.74
N SER A 137 -9.79 -13.51 -13.54
CA SER A 137 -9.91 -14.56 -12.53
C SER A 137 -10.98 -15.55 -13.00
N ASN A 138 -10.59 -16.70 -13.55
CA ASN A 138 -11.47 -17.85 -13.83
C ASN A 138 -11.96 -18.53 -12.52
N GLY A 139 -12.13 -17.82 -11.46
CA GLY A 139 -12.76 -18.27 -10.25
C GLY A 139 -14.22 -17.86 -10.26
N LYS A 140 -15.16 -18.84 -10.18
CA LYS A 140 -16.57 -18.59 -9.95
C LYS A 140 -16.72 -17.53 -8.84
N PRO A 141 -17.60 -16.52 -9.01
CA PRO A 141 -17.77 -15.50 -7.98
C PRO A 141 -18.19 -16.19 -6.67
N LYS A 142 -17.29 -16.21 -5.70
CA LYS A 142 -17.66 -16.59 -4.33
C LYS A 142 -18.78 -15.65 -3.91
N ARG A 143 -19.93 -16.21 -3.47
CA ARG A 143 -21.05 -15.43 -2.94
C ARG A 143 -20.51 -14.38 -1.97
N ARG A 144 -20.70 -13.12 -2.35
CA ARG A 144 -20.28 -11.97 -1.54
C ARG A 144 -20.99 -12.00 -0.21
N ARG A 145 -20.26 -11.96 0.88
CA ARG A 145 -20.80 -11.54 2.17
C ARG A 145 -20.99 -10.02 2.11
N PRO A 146 -22.17 -9.48 2.49
CA PRO A 146 -22.34 -8.04 2.63
C PRO A 146 -21.36 -7.52 3.67
N GLY A 147 -20.51 -6.54 3.32
CA GLY A 147 -19.56 -5.91 4.24
C GLY A 147 -18.07 -6.22 4.01
N SER A 148 -17.70 -7.12 3.09
CA SER A 148 -16.29 -7.29 2.75
C SER A 148 -15.77 -6.06 2.00
N ALA A 149 -14.93 -5.28 2.66
CA ALA A 149 -14.20 -4.19 2.03
C ALA A 149 -13.35 -4.75 0.87
N HIS A 150 -13.40 -4.09 -0.26
CA HIS A 150 -12.51 -4.42 -1.37
C HIS A 150 -11.08 -4.19 -0.90
N SER A 151 -10.24 -5.22 -0.93
CA SER A 151 -8.82 -4.99 -1.06
C SER A 151 -8.63 -4.17 -2.33
N PRO A 152 -8.11 -2.95 -2.27
CA PRO A 152 -7.90 -2.13 -3.45
C PRO A 152 -6.84 -2.72 -4.39
N TYR A 153 -6.16 -3.78 -3.95
CA TYR A 153 -5.06 -4.42 -4.65
C TYR A 153 -5.54 -5.69 -5.36
N ARG A 154 -5.99 -5.53 -6.62
CA ARG A 154 -6.16 -6.67 -7.53
C ARG A 154 -4.78 -7.17 -7.93
N ARG A 155 -4.60 -8.50 -7.93
CA ARG A 155 -3.39 -9.14 -8.47
C ARG A 155 -3.16 -8.66 -9.89
N VAL A 156 -1.98 -8.08 -10.14
CA VAL A 156 -1.44 -7.93 -11.49
C VAL A 156 -1.08 -9.34 -11.95
N PRO A 157 -1.47 -9.78 -13.15
CA PRO A 157 -1.04 -11.08 -13.66
C PRO A 157 0.48 -11.14 -13.73
N GLU A 158 1.07 -12.20 -13.20
CA GLU A 158 2.43 -12.59 -13.53
C GLU A 158 2.39 -13.15 -14.97
N GLY A 159 2.88 -12.41 -15.96
CA GLY A 159 2.93 -12.87 -17.33
C GLY A 159 3.52 -11.85 -18.30
N ASP A 160 4.11 -12.33 -19.37
CA ASP A 160 4.97 -11.65 -20.34
C ASP A 160 4.31 -10.58 -21.24
N GLN A 161 3.04 -10.26 -21.07
CA GLN A 161 2.31 -9.27 -21.88
C GLN A 161 2.26 -7.89 -21.19
N LEU A 162 3.43 -7.32 -20.97
CA LEU A 162 3.54 -5.99 -20.39
C LEU A 162 4.19 -5.06 -21.41
N LEU A 163 3.38 -4.16 -21.97
CA LEU A 163 3.85 -3.13 -22.90
C LEU A 163 4.01 -1.80 -22.17
N GLY A 164 4.86 -0.94 -22.67
CA GLY A 164 4.97 0.44 -22.23
C GLY A 164 6.37 1.03 -22.26
N ALA A 165 6.41 2.34 -22.26
CA ALA A 165 7.62 3.13 -22.24
C ALA A 165 8.00 3.48 -20.78
N GLY A 166 9.21 3.14 -20.37
CA GLY A 166 9.78 3.57 -19.09
C GLY A 166 9.85 2.48 -18.02
N LEU A 167 9.93 2.93 -16.76
CA LEU A 167 10.12 2.06 -15.60
C LEU A 167 8.79 1.49 -15.11
N ARG A 168 8.82 0.25 -14.62
CA ARG A 168 7.67 -0.44 -14.01
C ARG A 168 7.60 -0.26 -12.49
N SER A 169 8.55 0.45 -11.95
CA SER A 169 8.65 0.77 -10.53
C SER A 169 9.10 2.22 -10.34
N VAL A 170 8.82 2.76 -9.18
CA VAL A 170 9.32 4.06 -8.75
C VAL A 170 10.23 3.90 -7.55
N THR A 171 11.16 4.83 -7.39
CA THR A 171 11.96 4.92 -6.16
C THR A 171 11.25 5.85 -5.19
N GLU A 172 11.01 5.34 -3.98
CA GLU A 172 10.53 6.11 -2.85
C GLU A 172 11.67 6.37 -1.87
N GLU A 173 11.72 7.58 -1.32
CA GLU A 173 12.66 7.96 -0.26
C GLU A 173 11.88 8.30 1.01
N VAL A 174 12.35 7.77 2.13
CA VAL A 174 11.81 8.00 3.45
C VAL A 174 12.92 8.53 4.34
N THR A 175 12.65 9.62 5.06
CA THR A 175 13.63 10.24 5.95
C THR A 175 13.07 10.37 7.35
N PHE A 176 13.91 10.10 8.35
CA PHE A 176 13.61 10.36 9.76
C PHE A 176 14.90 10.77 10.49
N GLY A 177 14.95 12.02 10.94
CA GLY A 177 16.20 12.62 11.46
C GLY A 177 17.28 12.62 10.38
N SER A 178 18.45 12.08 10.67
CA SER A 178 19.55 11.89 9.72
C SER A 178 19.43 10.62 8.87
N ARG A 179 18.52 9.71 9.22
CA ARG A 179 18.31 8.43 8.52
C ARG A 179 17.59 8.63 7.20
N ARG A 180 18.06 7.95 6.16
CA ARG A 180 17.41 7.94 4.83
C ARG A 180 17.33 6.51 4.32
N PHE A 181 16.13 6.13 3.89
CA PHE A 181 15.84 4.83 3.31
C PHE A 181 15.31 5.02 1.89
N SER A 182 15.72 4.16 0.98
CA SER A 182 15.23 4.13 -0.41
C SER A 182 14.54 2.80 -0.69
N TYR A 183 13.44 2.84 -1.44
CA TYR A 183 12.67 1.65 -1.78
C TYR A 183 12.34 1.64 -3.26
N GLN A 184 12.43 0.49 -3.90
CA GLN A 184 11.79 0.26 -5.20
C GLN A 184 10.37 -0.25 -4.95
N VAL A 185 9.39 0.42 -5.55
CA VAL A 185 7.97 0.08 -5.43
C VAL A 185 7.38 -0.11 -6.82
N SER A 186 6.93 -1.32 -7.10
CA SER A 186 6.37 -1.69 -8.40
C SER A 186 4.95 -1.14 -8.61
N ALA A 187 4.58 -0.94 -9.88
CA ALA A 187 3.20 -0.69 -10.27
C ALA A 187 2.29 -1.79 -9.71
N GLY A 188 1.14 -1.40 -9.14
CA GLY A 188 0.20 -2.33 -8.50
C GLY A 188 0.66 -2.90 -7.14
N GLY A 189 1.89 -2.62 -6.67
CA GLY A 189 2.34 -2.89 -5.31
C GLY A 189 1.75 -1.90 -4.31
N PHE A 190 1.59 -2.30 -3.06
CA PHE A 190 1.16 -1.39 -2.00
C PHE A 190 2.27 -0.42 -1.61
N TRP A 191 1.90 0.84 -1.43
CA TRP A 191 2.69 1.87 -0.76
C TRP A 191 1.77 2.87 -0.08
N GLN A 192 2.25 3.54 0.96
CA GLN A 192 1.50 4.56 1.68
C GLN A 192 1.12 5.72 0.74
N ILE A 193 -0.17 6.04 0.68
CA ILE A 193 -0.71 6.98 -0.31
C ILE A 193 -0.67 8.45 0.12
N HIS A 194 -0.45 8.74 1.39
CA HIS A 194 -0.23 10.09 1.87
C HIS A 194 1.25 10.43 1.82
N ARG A 195 1.62 11.56 1.24
CA ARG A 195 3.01 11.98 1.02
C ARG A 195 3.89 11.91 2.28
N ALA A 196 3.35 12.31 3.42
CA ALA A 196 4.07 12.29 4.69
C ALA A 196 3.97 10.97 5.47
N ALA A 197 3.07 10.05 5.08
CA ALA A 197 2.83 8.84 5.87
C ALA A 197 4.06 7.95 6.04
N PRO A 198 4.89 7.66 5.01
CA PRO A 198 6.05 6.81 5.20
C PRO A 198 6.98 7.31 6.30
N SER A 199 7.37 8.59 6.24
CA SER A 199 8.28 9.20 7.23
C SER A 199 7.64 9.29 8.63
N THR A 200 6.37 9.65 8.70
CA THR A 200 5.63 9.72 9.98
C THR A 200 5.49 8.36 10.62
N MET A 201 5.15 7.32 9.85
CA MET A 201 4.99 5.95 10.36
C MET A 201 6.33 5.36 10.82
N VAL A 202 7.40 5.51 10.02
CA VAL A 202 8.75 5.10 10.41
C VAL A 202 9.20 5.82 11.69
N GLY A 203 9.05 7.14 11.76
CA GLY A 203 9.42 7.92 12.94
C GLY A 203 8.61 7.53 14.18
N THR A 204 7.32 7.26 14.01
CA THR A 204 6.45 6.80 15.10
C THR A 204 6.87 5.41 15.59
N MET A 205 7.12 4.47 14.66
CA MET A 205 7.60 3.13 14.99
C MET A 205 8.90 3.20 15.78
N LEU A 206 9.92 3.90 15.28
CA LEU A 206 11.21 4.01 15.96
C LEU A 206 11.10 4.67 17.35
N THR A 207 10.21 5.66 17.51
CA THR A 207 10.02 6.38 18.76
C THR A 207 9.26 5.57 19.81
N MET A 208 8.23 4.82 19.40
CA MET A 208 7.39 4.03 20.30
C MET A 208 8.01 2.68 20.63
N LEU A 209 8.41 1.90 19.59
CA LEU A 209 8.94 0.55 19.74
C LEU A 209 10.36 0.53 20.29
N ARG A 210 11.19 1.53 19.96
CA ARG A 210 12.59 1.70 20.41
C ARG A 210 13.43 0.44 20.21
N PRO A 211 13.54 -0.08 18.99
CA PRO A 211 14.37 -1.26 18.74
C PRO A 211 15.83 -0.96 19.10
N GLN A 212 16.50 -1.95 19.71
CA GLN A 212 17.89 -1.83 20.18
C GLN A 212 18.83 -2.63 19.30
N GLU A 213 20.12 -2.25 19.33
CA GLU A 213 21.17 -3.00 18.63
C GLU A 213 21.22 -4.46 19.11
N GLY A 214 21.35 -5.39 18.18
CA GLY A 214 21.39 -6.84 18.44
C GLY A 214 20.03 -7.51 18.63
N GLU A 215 18.93 -6.76 18.68
CA GLU A 215 17.59 -7.34 18.82
C GLU A 215 17.15 -8.14 17.58
N CYS A 216 16.22 -9.08 17.81
CA CYS A 216 15.48 -9.78 16.79
C CYS A 216 14.10 -9.16 16.63
N ALA A 217 13.79 -8.63 15.42
CA ALA A 217 12.54 -7.96 15.12
C ALA A 217 11.75 -8.67 14.01
N LEU A 218 10.41 -8.65 14.13
CA LEU A 218 9.49 -9.11 13.09
C LEU A 218 8.79 -7.93 12.45
N ASP A 219 8.66 -7.95 11.11
CA ASP A 219 7.81 -7.06 10.32
C ASP A 219 6.73 -7.89 9.61
N LEU A 220 5.51 -7.86 10.15
CA LEU A 220 4.39 -8.66 9.69
C LEU A 220 3.47 -7.81 8.81
N TYR A 221 3.08 -8.36 7.65
CA TYR A 221 2.39 -7.63 6.57
C TYR A 221 3.28 -6.53 5.96
N ALA A 222 4.55 -6.84 5.77
CA ALA A 222 5.64 -5.88 5.56
C ALA A 222 5.54 -5.05 4.27
N GLY A 223 4.71 -5.42 3.31
CA GLY A 223 4.63 -4.75 2.02
C GLY A 223 5.96 -4.79 1.27
N ALA A 224 6.40 -3.64 0.76
CA ALA A 224 7.72 -3.47 0.14
C ALA A 224 8.87 -3.31 1.16
N GLY A 225 8.57 -3.42 2.48
CA GLY A 225 9.54 -3.39 3.56
C GLY A 225 9.72 -2.02 4.23
N LEU A 226 8.66 -1.20 4.30
CA LEU A 226 8.73 0.14 4.90
C LEU A 226 9.32 0.11 6.31
N PHE A 227 8.82 -0.77 7.18
CA PHE A 227 9.33 -0.91 8.54
C PHE A 227 10.56 -1.80 8.61
N THR A 228 10.69 -2.80 7.74
CA THR A 228 11.85 -3.69 7.67
C THR A 228 13.17 -2.91 7.58
N ALA A 229 13.26 -1.89 6.70
CA ALA A 229 14.49 -1.10 6.55
C ALA A 229 14.85 -0.34 7.83
N ALA A 230 13.85 0.29 8.45
CA ALA A 230 14.07 1.06 9.67
C ALA A 230 14.38 0.18 10.89
N LEU A 231 13.77 -1.01 10.97
CA LEU A 231 14.12 -2.03 11.98
C LEU A 231 15.54 -2.51 11.78
N ALA A 232 15.93 -2.89 10.55
CA ALA A 232 17.26 -3.37 10.24
C ALA A 232 18.35 -2.34 10.56
N ASP A 233 18.10 -1.07 10.24
CA ASP A 233 19.00 0.03 10.59
C ASP A 233 19.14 0.21 12.11
N ALA A 234 18.07 0.01 12.85
CA ALA A 234 18.05 0.19 14.31
C ALA A 234 18.68 -0.99 15.07
N VAL A 235 18.43 -2.23 14.63
CA VAL A 235 19.00 -3.42 15.27
C VAL A 235 20.46 -3.66 14.87
N GLY A 236 20.94 -3.03 13.81
CA GLY A 236 22.35 -3.01 13.43
C GLY A 236 22.92 -4.37 12.98
N ALA A 237 24.24 -4.43 12.85
CA ALA A 237 24.95 -5.53 12.23
C ALA A 237 24.79 -6.89 12.95
N THR A 238 24.53 -6.88 14.25
CA THR A 238 24.35 -8.08 15.09
C THR A 238 22.89 -8.49 15.24
N GLY A 239 21.96 -7.64 14.75
CA GLY A 239 20.53 -7.88 14.83
C GLY A 239 20.00 -8.78 13.72
N THR A 240 18.73 -9.17 13.89
CA THR A 240 17.99 -10.00 12.91
C THR A 240 16.63 -9.35 12.65
N VAL A 241 16.23 -9.30 11.39
CA VAL A 241 14.86 -8.89 11.01
C VAL A 241 14.23 -9.96 10.13
N VAL A 242 13.05 -10.44 10.52
CA VAL A 242 12.24 -11.35 9.70
C VAL A 242 11.01 -10.59 9.21
N SER A 243 10.86 -10.52 7.90
CA SER A 243 9.82 -9.80 7.19
C SER A 243 8.88 -10.78 6.50
N ILE A 244 7.56 -10.70 6.74
CA ILE A 244 6.58 -11.61 6.16
C ILE A 244 5.56 -10.80 5.34
N GLU A 245 5.41 -11.17 4.05
CA GLU A 245 4.50 -10.50 3.12
C GLU A 245 3.73 -11.50 2.25
N GLY A 246 2.41 -11.33 2.20
CA GLY A 246 1.52 -12.25 1.45
C GLY A 246 1.40 -11.95 -0.04
N SER A 247 1.53 -10.67 -0.43
CA SER A 247 1.40 -10.27 -1.83
C SER A 247 2.65 -10.62 -2.63
N PRO A 248 2.53 -11.28 -3.79
CA PRO A 248 3.68 -11.62 -4.60
C PRO A 248 4.42 -10.39 -5.15
N VAL A 249 3.72 -9.29 -5.41
CA VAL A 249 4.30 -8.06 -5.97
C VAL A 249 5.17 -7.37 -4.92
N THR A 250 4.60 -7.05 -3.77
CA THR A 250 5.31 -6.36 -2.69
C THR A 250 6.41 -7.22 -2.06
N HIS A 251 6.19 -8.54 -1.95
CA HIS A 251 7.26 -9.46 -1.55
C HIS A 251 8.44 -9.44 -2.52
N LYS A 252 8.18 -9.40 -3.85
CA LYS A 252 9.25 -9.30 -4.85
C LYS A 252 10.00 -7.98 -4.68
N ASP A 253 9.28 -6.87 -4.45
CA ASP A 253 9.88 -5.58 -4.16
C ASP A 253 10.76 -5.65 -2.90
N ALA A 254 10.23 -6.20 -1.80
CA ALA A 254 10.97 -6.37 -0.55
C ALA A 254 12.25 -7.22 -0.75
N ARG A 255 12.15 -8.35 -1.45
CA ARG A 255 13.33 -9.17 -1.76
C ARG A 255 14.42 -8.41 -2.51
N SER A 256 14.02 -7.58 -3.49
CA SER A 256 14.96 -6.75 -4.25
C SER A 256 15.53 -5.62 -3.37
N ASN A 257 14.70 -5.00 -2.55
CA ASN A 257 15.09 -3.91 -1.66
C ASN A 257 16.12 -4.36 -0.60
N PHE A 258 16.03 -5.59 -0.14
CA PHE A 258 16.91 -6.14 0.91
C PHE A 258 17.92 -7.17 0.40
N ALA A 259 18.07 -7.34 -0.91
CA ALA A 259 19.22 -8.09 -1.47
C ALA A 259 20.56 -7.49 -0.99
N PRO A 260 21.68 -8.20 -1.05
CA PRO A 260 22.97 -7.67 -0.59
C PRO A 260 23.34 -6.31 -1.18
N ASP A 261 22.95 -6.07 -2.43
CA ASP A 261 23.10 -4.80 -3.18
C ASP A 261 21.80 -3.97 -3.24
N GLY A 262 20.81 -4.32 -2.42
CA GLY A 262 19.49 -3.71 -2.42
C GLY A 262 19.49 -2.28 -1.87
N CYS A 263 18.67 -1.42 -2.46
CA CYS A 263 18.64 0.02 -2.18
C CYS A 263 18.14 0.40 -0.78
N SER A 264 17.48 -0.53 -0.05
CA SER A 264 16.95 -0.27 1.30
C SER A 264 17.93 -0.63 2.42
N ARG A 265 19.10 -1.20 2.10
CA ARG A 265 20.16 -1.40 3.08
C ARG A 265 20.90 -0.10 3.32
N THR A 266 21.15 0.21 4.58
CA THR A 266 21.98 1.34 5.03
C THR A 266 23.35 0.83 5.49
N GLU A 267 24.29 1.73 5.79
CA GLU A 267 25.57 1.34 6.37
C GLU A 267 25.38 0.54 7.67
N ASN A 268 24.46 0.96 8.53
CA ASN A 268 24.15 0.28 9.79
C ASN A 268 23.55 -1.12 9.58
N SER A 269 22.75 -1.31 8.53
CA SER A 269 22.09 -2.58 8.22
C SER A 269 22.84 -3.44 7.20
N ALA A 270 24.05 -3.05 6.77
CA ALA A 270 24.81 -3.77 5.74
C ALA A 270 25.02 -5.25 6.10
N ASN A 271 25.30 -5.54 7.38
CA ASN A 271 25.53 -6.89 7.90
C ASN A 271 24.33 -7.44 8.71
N THR A 272 23.23 -6.70 8.85
CA THR A 272 22.02 -7.20 9.51
C THR A 272 21.49 -8.42 8.78
N ARG A 273 21.17 -9.50 9.51
CA ARG A 273 20.45 -10.64 8.95
C ARG A 273 19.01 -10.22 8.65
N ILE A 274 18.65 -10.13 7.37
CA ILE A 274 17.28 -9.83 6.92
C ILE A 274 16.75 -11.02 6.16
N GLU A 275 15.65 -11.57 6.62
CA GLU A 275 14.93 -12.67 5.97
C GLU A 275 13.59 -12.19 5.47
N VAL A 276 13.33 -12.33 4.16
CA VAL A 276 12.07 -11.90 3.51
C VAL A 276 11.29 -13.14 3.09
N ILE A 277 10.20 -13.40 3.78
CA ILE A 277 9.35 -14.59 3.63
C ILE A 277 8.06 -14.24 2.89
N ARG A 278 7.71 -15.04 1.88
CA ARG A 278 6.42 -14.92 1.19
C ARG A 278 5.40 -15.87 1.77
N GLY A 279 4.28 -15.34 2.24
CA GLY A 279 3.16 -16.18 2.61
C GLY A 279 2.16 -15.56 3.58
N ASP A 280 1.28 -16.40 4.06
CA ASP A 280 0.30 -16.04 5.08
C ASP A 280 0.99 -15.86 6.44
N VAL A 281 0.78 -14.71 7.08
CA VAL A 281 1.43 -14.36 8.34
C VAL A 281 1.12 -15.40 9.42
N ALA A 282 -0.16 -15.76 9.58
CA ALA A 282 -0.57 -16.69 10.62
C ALA A 282 0.10 -18.08 10.46
N ARG A 283 0.31 -18.52 9.23
CA ARG A 283 1.02 -19.79 8.95
C ARG A 283 2.49 -19.68 9.35
N HIS A 284 3.19 -18.64 8.89
CA HIS A 284 4.63 -18.51 9.15
C HIS A 284 4.96 -18.22 10.61
N LEU A 285 4.02 -17.68 11.42
CA LEU A 285 4.22 -17.59 12.87
C LEU A 285 4.36 -18.98 13.53
N VAL A 286 3.74 -20.02 12.95
CA VAL A 286 3.93 -21.41 13.42
C VAL A 286 5.33 -21.91 13.06
N ASP A 287 5.78 -21.65 11.83
CA ASP A 287 7.12 -22.03 11.37
C ASP A 287 8.21 -21.31 12.20
N LEU A 288 8.01 -20.02 12.50
CA LEU A 288 8.91 -19.23 13.36
C LEU A 288 8.95 -19.76 14.81
N LYS A 289 7.82 -20.23 15.35
CA LYS A 289 7.78 -20.84 16.68
C LYS A 289 8.65 -22.09 16.71
N THR A 290 8.59 -22.91 15.68
CA THR A 290 9.45 -24.09 15.53
C THR A 290 10.92 -23.69 15.42
N ALA A 291 11.26 -22.72 14.57
CA ALA A 291 12.64 -22.22 14.41
C ALA A 291 13.20 -21.64 15.73
N LEU A 292 12.36 -20.96 16.52
CA LEU A 292 12.72 -20.46 17.85
C LEU A 292 13.02 -21.60 18.83
N GLU A 293 12.21 -22.66 18.86
CA GLU A 293 12.38 -23.83 19.72
C GLU A 293 13.64 -24.62 19.39
N PHE A 294 14.05 -24.66 18.12
CA PHE A 294 15.30 -25.29 17.68
C PHE A 294 16.52 -24.37 17.74
N GLY A 295 16.35 -23.09 18.16
CA GLY A 295 17.44 -22.12 18.24
C GLY A 295 17.97 -21.63 16.90
N GLU A 296 17.18 -21.78 15.82
CA GLU A 296 17.53 -21.31 14.47
C GLU A 296 17.41 -19.80 14.33
N ILE A 297 16.53 -19.18 15.16
CA ILE A 297 16.39 -17.73 15.30
C ILE A 297 16.51 -17.35 16.79
N PRO A 298 16.97 -16.11 17.09
CA PRO A 298 16.98 -15.59 18.45
C PRO A 298 15.58 -15.37 19.02
N ALA A 299 15.51 -15.18 20.35
CA ALA A 299 14.27 -14.72 21.00
C ALA A 299 13.77 -13.41 20.35
N ILE A 300 12.46 -13.31 20.17
CA ILE A 300 11.85 -12.16 19.51
C ILE A 300 11.74 -10.99 20.52
N ASP A 301 12.34 -9.86 20.19
CA ASP A 301 12.32 -8.67 21.04
C ASP A 301 11.21 -7.69 20.65
N ALA A 302 11.01 -7.48 19.35
CA ALA A 302 10.12 -6.47 18.84
C ALA A 302 9.30 -6.98 17.63
N VAL A 303 8.05 -6.60 17.57
CA VAL A 303 7.17 -6.93 16.44
C VAL A 303 6.47 -5.68 15.96
N VAL A 304 6.47 -5.45 14.65
CA VAL A 304 5.58 -4.50 13.98
C VAL A 304 4.58 -5.30 13.16
N LEU A 305 3.30 -4.92 13.20
CA LEU A 305 2.30 -5.47 12.31
C LEU A 305 1.42 -4.37 11.73
N ASP A 306 1.21 -4.40 10.42
CA ASP A 306 0.37 -3.46 9.66
C ASP A 306 -0.64 -4.25 8.80
N PRO A 307 -1.64 -4.88 9.43
CA PRO A 307 -2.60 -5.72 8.73
C PRO A 307 -3.57 -4.88 7.88
N SER A 308 -4.34 -5.56 7.02
CA SER A 308 -5.43 -4.95 6.28
C SER A 308 -6.52 -4.41 7.23
N ARG A 309 -7.53 -3.70 6.68
CA ARG A 309 -8.69 -3.19 7.43
C ARG A 309 -9.44 -4.23 8.27
N GLU A 310 -9.29 -5.50 7.94
CA GLU A 310 -9.91 -6.59 8.70
C GLU A 310 -9.18 -6.86 10.04
N GLY A 311 -8.00 -6.28 10.25
CA GLY A 311 -7.14 -6.53 11.40
C GLY A 311 -6.38 -7.85 11.31
N ALA A 312 -5.67 -8.21 12.39
CA ALA A 312 -4.83 -9.40 12.43
C ALA A 312 -5.60 -10.69 12.72
N ASN A 313 -6.80 -10.62 13.25
CA ASN A 313 -7.65 -11.69 13.76
C ASN A 313 -7.08 -12.51 14.93
N ARG A 314 -7.97 -13.27 15.63
CA ARG A 314 -7.61 -14.03 16.85
C ARG A 314 -6.50 -15.03 16.62
N THR A 315 -6.60 -15.84 15.57
CA THR A 315 -5.61 -16.91 15.30
C THR A 315 -4.20 -16.35 15.09
N THR A 316 -4.07 -15.22 14.38
CA THR A 316 -2.78 -14.56 14.17
C THR A 316 -2.22 -14.02 15.49
N LEU A 317 -3.05 -13.39 16.32
CA LEU A 317 -2.61 -12.83 17.60
C LEU A 317 -2.23 -13.91 18.62
N GLU A 318 -2.96 -15.02 18.68
CA GLU A 318 -2.61 -16.16 19.52
C GLU A 318 -1.27 -16.80 19.11
N ARG A 319 -1.00 -16.91 17.80
CA ARG A 319 0.27 -17.42 17.29
C ARG A 319 1.42 -16.45 17.52
N LEU A 320 1.14 -15.16 17.40
CA LEU A 320 2.12 -14.12 17.73
C LEU A 320 2.47 -14.15 19.22
N ASP A 321 1.45 -14.26 20.08
CA ASP A 321 1.62 -14.40 21.53
C ASP A 321 2.49 -15.62 21.91
N ALA A 322 2.33 -16.74 21.21
CA ALA A 322 3.11 -17.95 21.42
C ALA A 322 4.61 -17.80 21.12
N LEU A 323 5.03 -16.78 20.37
CA LEU A 323 6.45 -16.43 20.15
C LEU A 323 7.06 -15.68 21.33
N ASP A 324 6.23 -15.24 22.29
CA ASP A 324 6.62 -14.49 23.49
C ASP A 324 7.49 -13.24 23.21
N PRO A 325 7.10 -12.35 22.28
CA PRO A 325 7.85 -11.14 22.02
C PRO A 325 7.83 -10.20 23.23
N LYS A 326 8.80 -9.29 23.34
CA LYS A 326 8.84 -8.31 24.43
C LYS A 326 7.90 -7.13 24.18
N ARG A 327 7.76 -6.71 22.92
CA ARG A 327 6.97 -5.53 22.53
C ARG A 327 6.27 -5.78 21.20
N ILE A 328 5.05 -5.28 21.06
CA ILE A 328 4.26 -5.34 19.82
C ILE A 328 3.81 -3.93 19.46
N LEU A 329 4.16 -3.46 18.27
CA LEU A 329 3.63 -2.24 17.67
C LEU A 329 2.59 -2.61 16.61
N TYR A 330 1.37 -2.19 16.80
CA TYR A 330 0.25 -2.44 15.90
C TYR A 330 -0.09 -1.15 15.13
N VAL A 331 0.05 -1.17 13.81
CA VAL A 331 -0.42 -0.11 12.91
C VAL A 331 -1.81 -0.51 12.39
N ALA A 332 -2.77 0.39 12.39
CA ALA A 332 -4.14 0.09 12.01
C ALA A 332 -4.79 1.25 11.26
N CYS A 333 -5.28 0.98 10.08
CA CYS A 333 -6.07 1.94 9.29
C CYS A 333 -7.59 1.89 9.58
N ASP A 334 -8.02 1.04 10.51
CA ASP A 334 -9.40 0.93 10.97
C ASP A 334 -9.47 0.82 12.50
N PRO A 335 -10.00 1.84 13.19
CA PRO A 335 -10.08 1.85 14.66
C PRO A 335 -10.97 0.74 15.25
N ALA A 336 -11.97 0.26 14.50
CA ALA A 336 -12.86 -0.78 14.99
C ALA A 336 -12.15 -2.14 15.03
N SER A 337 -11.37 -2.45 14.00
CA SER A 337 -10.53 -3.66 14.00
C SER A 337 -9.44 -3.60 15.07
N LEU A 338 -8.81 -2.44 15.25
CA LEU A 338 -7.83 -2.24 16.33
C LEU A 338 -8.47 -2.46 17.71
N GLY A 339 -9.67 -1.93 17.95
CA GLY A 339 -10.38 -2.11 19.22
C GLY A 339 -10.70 -3.58 19.51
N ARG A 340 -11.17 -4.33 18.52
CA ARG A 340 -11.40 -5.78 18.62
C ARG A 340 -10.10 -6.52 18.93
N ASP A 341 -9.04 -6.26 18.18
CA ASP A 341 -7.76 -6.96 18.31
C ASP A 341 -7.04 -6.58 19.63
N THR A 342 -7.21 -5.35 20.12
CA THR A 342 -6.80 -4.93 21.47
C THR A 342 -7.49 -5.76 22.56
N GLY A 343 -8.80 -6.05 22.40
CA GLY A 343 -9.53 -6.94 23.32
C GLY A 343 -8.89 -8.32 23.38
N ILE A 344 -8.54 -8.90 22.23
CA ILE A 344 -7.87 -10.22 22.15
C ILE A 344 -6.48 -10.16 22.80
N LEU A 345 -5.67 -9.15 22.50
CA LEU A 345 -4.33 -8.99 23.10
C LEU A 345 -4.43 -8.88 24.63
N ARG A 346 -5.43 -8.16 25.16
CA ARG A 346 -5.66 -8.08 26.61
C ARG A 346 -6.00 -9.43 27.24
N GLU A 347 -6.82 -10.25 26.57
CA GLU A 347 -7.10 -11.62 27.02
C GLU A 347 -5.82 -12.48 27.07
N LEU A 348 -4.86 -12.23 26.15
CA LEU A 348 -3.57 -12.89 26.09
C LEU A 348 -2.52 -12.29 27.05
N GLY A 349 -2.87 -11.27 27.84
CA GLY A 349 -2.00 -10.66 28.86
C GLY A 349 -1.13 -9.51 28.36
N TRP A 350 -1.58 -8.80 27.33
CA TRP A 350 -0.94 -7.60 26.82
C TRP A 350 -1.70 -6.34 27.23
N ASP A 351 -0.99 -5.30 27.66
CA ASP A 351 -1.55 -3.98 27.90
C ASP A 351 -1.15 -3.01 26.80
N MET A 352 -2.10 -2.22 26.30
CA MET A 352 -1.81 -1.10 25.41
C MET A 352 -1.23 0.04 26.23
N VAL A 353 0.09 0.26 26.12
CA VAL A 353 0.82 1.28 26.91
C VAL A 353 0.89 2.64 26.23
N GLN A 354 0.79 2.67 24.90
CA GLN A 354 0.74 3.92 24.13
C GLN A 354 -0.21 3.77 22.95
N LEU A 355 -0.88 4.87 22.58
CA LEU A 355 -1.71 4.99 21.38
C LEU A 355 -1.48 6.36 20.76
N ARG A 356 -1.27 6.39 19.44
CA ARG A 356 -1.28 7.61 18.63
C ARG A 356 -2.25 7.44 17.46
N ALA A 357 -2.95 8.51 17.10
CA ALA A 357 -3.83 8.58 15.96
C ALA A 357 -3.41 9.70 15.02
N PHE A 358 -3.55 9.47 13.72
CA PHE A 358 -3.10 10.37 12.67
C PHE A 358 -4.20 10.57 11.64
N ASP A 359 -4.45 11.82 11.25
CA ASP A 359 -5.25 12.15 10.07
C ASP A 359 -4.39 12.00 8.81
N MET A 360 -4.20 10.75 8.38
CA MET A 360 -3.46 10.40 7.16
C MET A 360 -4.33 10.42 5.90
N TYR A 361 -5.63 10.58 6.08
CA TYR A 361 -6.61 10.57 4.99
C TYR A 361 -7.59 11.74 5.12
N PRO A 362 -7.09 12.99 5.13
CA PRO A 362 -7.94 14.16 5.30
C PRO A 362 -9.13 14.17 4.33
N ASN A 363 -10.26 14.68 4.78
CA ASN A 363 -11.52 14.67 4.07
C ASN A 363 -12.11 13.26 3.80
N THR A 364 -11.70 12.26 4.58
CA THR A 364 -12.28 10.92 4.62
C THR A 364 -12.61 10.52 6.06
N HIS A 365 -13.31 9.41 6.24
CA HIS A 365 -13.62 8.86 7.57
C HIS A 365 -12.51 7.93 8.12
N HIS A 366 -11.38 7.82 7.43
CA HIS A 366 -10.29 6.94 7.85
C HIS A 366 -9.34 7.63 8.82
N VAL A 367 -8.95 6.91 9.85
CA VAL A 367 -7.95 7.32 10.84
C VAL A 367 -6.88 6.25 10.92
N GLU A 368 -5.63 6.66 10.78
CA GLU A 368 -4.49 5.77 11.02
C GLU A 368 -4.14 5.79 12.49
N SER A 369 -3.94 4.61 13.08
CA SER A 369 -3.63 4.47 14.50
C SER A 369 -2.39 3.61 14.70
N VAL A 370 -1.56 3.96 15.68
CA VAL A 370 -0.37 3.19 16.07
C VAL A 370 -0.44 2.93 17.57
N ALA A 371 -0.51 1.66 17.96
CA ALA A 371 -0.61 1.22 19.34
C ALA A 371 0.61 0.37 19.73
N LEU A 372 1.21 0.66 20.87
CA LEU A 372 2.27 -0.14 21.48
C LEU A 372 1.67 -0.99 22.59
N PHE A 373 2.00 -2.28 22.55
CA PHE A 373 1.61 -3.26 23.57
C PHE A 373 2.86 -3.83 24.25
N GLU A 374 2.78 -3.98 25.56
CA GLU A 374 3.78 -4.64 26.40
C GLU A 374 3.10 -5.66 27.30
N ARG A 375 3.85 -6.63 27.85
CA ARG A 375 3.28 -7.60 28.76
C ARG A 375 2.72 -6.92 30.00
N ALA A 376 1.48 -7.25 30.33
CA ALA A 376 0.87 -6.79 31.57
C ALA A 376 1.73 -7.26 32.78
N PRO A 377 1.97 -6.39 33.76
CA PRO A 377 2.70 -6.79 34.95
C PRO A 377 1.96 -7.95 35.63
N ALA A 378 2.70 -8.98 36.07
CA ALA A 378 2.14 -10.12 36.73
C ALA A 378 1.25 -9.65 37.93
N LYS A 379 -0.04 -9.99 37.89
CA LYS A 379 -0.94 -9.68 39.01
C LYS A 379 -0.35 -10.28 40.30
N PRO A 380 -0.17 -9.50 41.37
CA PRO A 380 0.32 -10.04 42.63
C PRO A 380 -0.61 -11.19 43.07
N ARG A 381 -0.04 -12.37 43.29
CA ARG A 381 -0.82 -13.50 43.81
C ARG A 381 -1.51 -13.06 45.11
N PRO A 382 -2.82 -13.26 45.26
CA PRO A 382 -3.51 -12.90 46.50
C PRO A 382 -2.81 -13.63 47.64
N ARG A 383 -2.33 -12.89 48.64
CA ARG A 383 -1.76 -13.47 49.86
C ARG A 383 -2.81 -14.42 50.44
N ARG A 384 -2.54 -15.71 50.45
CA ARG A 384 -3.36 -16.65 51.20
C ARG A 384 -3.43 -16.10 52.63
N ARG A 385 -4.64 -15.69 53.07
CA ARG A 385 -4.88 -15.38 54.50
C ARG A 385 -4.55 -16.66 55.25
N ARG A 386 -3.52 -16.63 56.07
CA ARG A 386 -3.31 -17.66 57.08
C ARG A 386 -4.50 -17.53 58.02
N THR A 387 -5.42 -18.51 57.95
CA THR A 387 -6.40 -18.75 59.03
C THR A 387 -5.61 -19.27 60.21
N THR A 388 -5.53 -18.45 61.24
CA THR A 388 -5.12 -18.82 62.61
C THR A 388 -6.24 -19.64 63.28
#